data_e715528c088d85212b54c4e326f11da4
#
_entry.id   e715528c088d85212b54c4e326f11da4
#
_cell.length_a   1.000
_cell.length_b   1.000
_cell.length_c   1.000
_cell.angle_alpha   90.00
_cell.angle_beta   90.00
_cell.angle_gamma   90.00
#
_symmetry.space_group_name_H-M   'P 1'
#
loop_
_entity.id
_entity.type
_entity.pdbx_description
1 polymer ?
#
loop_
_entity_poly.entity_id
_entity_poly.type
_entity_poly.pdbx_seq_one_letter_code
_entity_poly.pdbx_strand_id
1 'polypeptide(L)'
;MRVKRRSRHRKVVKFYSTCFGFREPYKVLIDGTFVHHLLVHQLLPADDALRELLSASRAPPLLTSKCVVAELRRLGKSHSEAFDAAQLVATASCEHDKVVSAVDCILSLVGDKNPEHYFVATQDSDLRAKLREVPCVPVIYGLKNSLFIEQPSVQQRQFAQLDEEKRIHMEKSEFKKLLKASSEGKTSVNGNAPGVAEKSKFKRNRAKGPNPLSCKKKKPKPQPSAAQNQVINHHYTALSLDIRKGPKTDGEAKRKRVRKRKRSAKDSSQAETAS
;
A
#
# COMPACT_ATOMS: atom_id res chain seq x y z
N MET A 1 8.54 -17.81 -0.94
CA MET A 1 7.55 -16.90 -1.56
C MET A 1 6.39 -16.49 -0.64
N ARG A 2 5.93 -17.34 0.29
CA ARG A 2 4.81 -17.07 1.23
C ARG A 2 5.02 -15.82 2.09
N VAL A 3 6.22 -15.60 2.63
CA VAL A 3 6.56 -14.44 3.48
C VAL A 3 6.42 -13.11 2.74
N LYS A 4 6.92 -13.01 1.50
CA LYS A 4 6.82 -11.78 0.69
C LYS A 4 5.36 -11.41 0.37
N ARG A 5 4.51 -12.42 0.13
CA ARG A 5 3.08 -12.25 -0.13
C ARG A 5 2.36 -11.69 1.10
N ARG A 6 2.56 -12.32 2.27
CA ARG A 6 1.97 -11.87 3.55
C ARG A 6 2.37 -10.43 3.90
N SER A 7 3.65 -10.08 3.69
CA SER A 7 4.12 -8.69 3.87
C SER A 7 3.42 -7.70 2.93
N ARG A 8 3.12 -8.11 1.68
CA ARG A 8 2.39 -7.28 0.72
C ARG A 8 0.95 -7.04 1.17
N HIS A 9 0.24 -8.09 1.59
CA HIS A 9 -1.14 -7.97 2.08
C HIS A 9 -1.21 -7.05 3.30
N ARG A 10 -0.32 -7.21 4.28
CA ARG A 10 -0.24 -6.31 5.45
C ARG A 10 -0.05 -4.84 5.07
N LYS A 11 0.76 -4.55 4.06
CA LYS A 11 0.95 -3.18 3.59
C LYS A 11 -0.33 -2.59 3.02
N VAL A 12 -1.13 -3.40 2.31
CA VAL A 12 -2.42 -2.97 1.76
C VAL A 12 -3.41 -2.70 2.89
N VAL A 13 -3.57 -3.63 3.83
CA VAL A 13 -4.46 -3.42 4.99
C VAL A 13 -4.05 -2.18 5.78
N LYS A 14 -2.73 -2.02 6.03
CA LYS A 14 -2.22 -0.84 6.72
C LYS A 14 -2.53 0.46 5.96
N PHE A 15 -2.43 0.45 4.63
CA PHE A 15 -2.80 1.62 3.81
C PHE A 15 -4.26 2.03 4.05
N TYR A 16 -5.21 1.10 3.97
CA TYR A 16 -6.62 1.41 4.22
C TYR A 16 -6.88 1.81 5.67
N SER A 17 -6.21 1.19 6.64
CA SER A 17 -6.34 1.57 8.04
C SER A 17 -5.81 2.97 8.32
N THR A 18 -4.69 3.37 7.69
CA THR A 18 -4.06 4.66 7.94
C THR A 18 -4.76 5.79 7.18
N CYS A 19 -5.06 5.58 5.89
CA CYS A 19 -5.60 6.64 5.03
C CYS A 19 -7.12 6.79 5.14
N PHE A 20 -7.84 5.68 5.37
CA PHE A 20 -9.30 5.66 5.34
C PHE A 20 -9.96 5.21 6.65
N GLY A 21 -9.19 4.99 7.70
CA GLY A 21 -9.73 4.74 9.03
C GLY A 21 -10.31 3.34 9.26
N PHE A 22 -9.98 2.35 8.43
CA PHE A 22 -10.39 0.96 8.64
C PHE A 22 -9.89 0.43 9.99
N ARG A 23 -10.76 -0.16 10.78
CA ARG A 23 -10.45 -0.70 12.11
C ARG A 23 -11.00 -2.11 12.27
N GLU A 24 -10.36 -2.91 13.11
CA GLU A 24 -10.88 -4.20 13.50
C GLU A 24 -12.12 -4.05 14.43
N PRO A 25 -13.12 -4.94 14.29
CA PRO A 25 -13.21 -6.07 13.36
C PRO A 25 -13.51 -5.62 11.93
N TYR A 26 -12.73 -6.12 10.96
CA TYR A 26 -12.91 -5.80 9.53
C TYR A 26 -14.19 -6.47 9.00
N LYS A 27 -15.10 -5.71 8.44
CA LYS A 27 -16.32 -6.21 7.81
C LYS A 27 -16.02 -6.69 6.38
N VAL A 28 -16.33 -7.93 6.05
CA VAL A 28 -16.10 -8.48 4.71
C VAL A 28 -17.44 -8.74 4.02
N LEU A 29 -17.75 -7.97 2.99
CA LEU A 29 -18.92 -8.16 2.14
C LEU A 29 -18.57 -9.16 1.05
N ILE A 30 -19.23 -10.31 1.03
CA ILE A 30 -18.97 -11.40 0.10
C ILE A 30 -20.04 -11.47 -1.00
N ASP A 31 -19.56 -11.67 -2.21
CA ASP A 31 -20.36 -11.92 -3.40
C ASP A 31 -20.57 -13.42 -3.62
N GLY A 32 -21.64 -13.78 -4.37
CA GLY A 32 -21.96 -15.17 -4.72
C GLY A 32 -20.84 -15.90 -5.47
N THR A 33 -20.15 -15.20 -6.36
CA THR A 33 -19.00 -15.74 -7.10
C THR A 33 -17.83 -16.11 -6.18
N PHE A 34 -17.63 -15.32 -5.12
CA PHE A 34 -16.59 -15.61 -4.13
C PHE A 34 -16.97 -16.79 -3.22
N VAL A 35 -18.23 -16.90 -2.80
CA VAL A 35 -18.71 -18.06 -2.04
C VAL A 35 -18.50 -19.34 -2.84
N HIS A 36 -18.89 -19.35 -4.10
CA HIS A 36 -18.66 -20.49 -5.00
C HIS A 36 -17.17 -20.84 -5.11
N HIS A 37 -16.29 -19.83 -5.24
CA HIS A 37 -14.84 -20.06 -5.28
C HIS A 37 -14.31 -20.71 -4.01
N LEU A 38 -14.76 -20.27 -2.83
CA LEU A 38 -14.35 -20.87 -1.54
C LEU A 38 -14.70 -22.35 -1.45
N LEU A 39 -15.89 -22.73 -1.93
CA LEU A 39 -16.36 -24.11 -1.91
C LEU A 39 -15.58 -24.99 -2.91
N VAL A 40 -15.46 -24.55 -4.17
CA VAL A 40 -14.73 -25.28 -5.22
C VAL A 40 -13.26 -25.54 -4.82
N HIS A 41 -12.63 -24.57 -4.18
CA HIS A 41 -11.22 -24.67 -3.79
C HIS A 41 -11.01 -25.12 -2.33
N GLN A 42 -12.07 -25.53 -1.65
CA GLN A 42 -12.02 -26.03 -0.26
C GLN A 42 -11.27 -25.07 0.69
N LEU A 43 -11.52 -23.78 0.54
CA LEU A 43 -10.93 -22.72 1.38
C LEU A 43 -11.79 -22.47 2.63
N LEU A 44 -12.16 -23.54 3.31
CA LEU A 44 -12.98 -23.52 4.52
C LEU A 44 -12.14 -23.89 5.73
N PRO A 45 -12.38 -23.31 6.91
CA PRO A 45 -13.32 -22.22 7.17
C PRO A 45 -12.88 -20.87 6.56
N ALA A 46 -13.81 -20.16 5.94
CA ALA A 46 -13.54 -18.90 5.26
C ALA A 46 -13.03 -17.82 6.22
N ASP A 47 -13.54 -17.80 7.43
CA ASP A 47 -13.18 -16.86 8.48
C ASP A 47 -11.69 -16.91 8.82
N ASP A 48 -11.13 -18.13 8.97
CA ASP A 48 -9.70 -18.30 9.26
C ASP A 48 -8.81 -17.89 8.09
N ALA A 49 -9.21 -18.23 6.86
CA ALA A 49 -8.50 -17.84 5.66
C ALA A 49 -8.45 -16.31 5.50
N LEU A 50 -9.57 -15.63 5.76
CA LEU A 50 -9.67 -14.17 5.72
C LEU A 50 -8.95 -13.52 6.89
N ARG A 51 -9.01 -14.10 8.10
CA ARG A 51 -8.23 -13.63 9.25
C ARG A 51 -6.72 -13.66 8.97
N GLU A 52 -6.22 -14.74 8.37
CA GLU A 52 -4.81 -14.83 7.97
C GLU A 52 -4.46 -13.80 6.88
N LEU A 53 -5.31 -13.63 5.87
CA LEU A 53 -5.13 -12.66 4.78
C LEU A 53 -5.02 -11.23 5.30
N LEU A 54 -5.98 -10.82 6.14
CA LEU A 54 -6.08 -9.47 6.70
C LEU A 54 -5.10 -9.27 7.87
N SER A 55 -4.48 -10.35 8.37
CA SER A 55 -3.66 -10.35 9.59
C SER A 55 -4.43 -9.77 10.79
N ALA A 56 -5.72 -10.07 10.87
CA ALA A 56 -6.61 -9.61 11.91
C ALA A 56 -6.46 -10.41 13.19
N SER A 57 -6.73 -9.78 14.34
CA SER A 57 -6.69 -10.40 15.66
C SER A 57 -7.84 -11.39 15.83
N ARG A 58 -9.01 -11.05 15.28
CA ARG A 58 -10.25 -11.87 15.34
C ARG A 58 -10.71 -12.19 13.93
N ALA A 59 -11.52 -13.25 13.81
CA ALA A 59 -12.20 -13.58 12.57
C ALA A 59 -13.08 -12.41 12.12
N PRO A 60 -12.95 -11.97 10.86
CA PRO A 60 -13.75 -10.87 10.34
C PRO A 60 -15.22 -11.32 10.16
N PRO A 61 -16.21 -10.52 10.56
CA PRO A 61 -17.59 -10.79 10.24
C PRO A 61 -17.82 -10.81 8.74
N LEU A 62 -18.36 -11.92 8.25
CA LEU A 62 -18.78 -12.10 6.87
C LEU A 62 -20.19 -11.59 6.70
N LEU A 63 -20.40 -10.83 5.65
CA LEU A 63 -21.69 -10.24 5.30
C LEU A 63 -22.01 -10.54 3.84
N THR A 64 -23.26 -10.80 3.54
CA THR A 64 -23.79 -10.90 2.18
C THR A 64 -25.00 -10.00 2.05
N SER A 65 -25.60 -9.91 0.85
CA SER A 65 -26.85 -9.16 0.66
C SER A 65 -28.01 -10.06 0.26
N LYS A 66 -29.22 -9.61 0.51
CA LYS A 66 -30.44 -10.30 0.05
C LYS A 66 -30.44 -10.51 -1.48
N CYS A 67 -29.89 -9.55 -2.23
CA CYS A 67 -29.81 -9.61 -3.69
C CYS A 67 -28.82 -10.69 -4.15
N VAL A 68 -27.66 -10.84 -3.50
CA VAL A 68 -26.69 -11.91 -3.76
C VAL A 68 -27.31 -13.28 -3.51
N VAL A 69 -27.98 -13.45 -2.37
CA VAL A 69 -28.66 -14.72 -2.05
C VAL A 69 -29.76 -15.03 -3.07
N ALA A 70 -30.54 -14.02 -3.49
CA ALA A 70 -31.58 -14.20 -4.50
C ALA A 70 -31.01 -14.56 -5.87
N GLU A 71 -29.85 -14.00 -6.23
CA GLU A 71 -29.16 -14.34 -7.48
C GLU A 71 -28.66 -15.78 -7.47
N LEU A 72 -28.00 -16.22 -6.39
CA LEU A 72 -27.58 -17.61 -6.23
C LEU A 72 -28.77 -18.59 -6.32
N ARG A 73 -29.91 -18.23 -5.73
CA ARG A 73 -31.15 -19.02 -5.85
C ARG A 73 -31.62 -19.15 -7.30
N ARG A 74 -31.50 -18.10 -8.10
CA ARG A 74 -31.89 -18.11 -9.54
C ARG A 74 -30.95 -18.99 -10.38
N LEU A 75 -29.70 -19.13 -10.00
CA LEU A 75 -28.72 -19.99 -10.69
C LEU A 75 -29.01 -21.49 -10.52
N GLY A 76 -29.90 -21.84 -9.58
CA GLY A 76 -30.42 -23.18 -9.41
C GLY A 76 -29.44 -24.22 -8.95
N LYS A 77 -29.62 -25.47 -9.37
CA LYS A 77 -28.94 -26.65 -8.84
C LYS A 77 -27.41 -26.59 -8.95
N SER A 78 -26.87 -25.93 -9.94
CA SER A 78 -25.40 -25.81 -10.15
C SER A 78 -24.69 -25.00 -9.06
N HIS A 79 -25.43 -24.17 -8.32
CA HIS A 79 -24.91 -23.30 -7.26
C HIS A 79 -25.63 -23.51 -5.92
N SER A 80 -26.30 -24.67 -5.73
CA SER A 80 -27.04 -24.96 -4.49
C SER A 80 -26.16 -24.90 -3.24
N GLU A 81 -24.97 -25.46 -3.29
CA GLU A 81 -24.03 -25.41 -2.17
C GLU A 81 -23.61 -23.97 -1.82
N ALA A 82 -23.40 -23.13 -2.87
CA ALA A 82 -23.06 -21.73 -2.65
C ALA A 82 -24.26 -20.94 -2.09
N PHE A 83 -25.48 -21.28 -2.50
CA PHE A 83 -26.70 -20.71 -1.97
C PHE A 83 -26.89 -21.07 -0.49
N ASP A 84 -26.74 -22.34 -0.12
CA ASP A 84 -26.86 -22.81 1.25
C ASP A 84 -25.79 -22.16 2.15
N ALA A 85 -24.56 -22.10 1.68
CA ALA A 85 -23.49 -21.43 2.40
C ALA A 85 -23.75 -19.92 2.57
N ALA A 86 -24.26 -19.25 1.54
CA ALA A 86 -24.57 -17.81 1.61
C ALA A 86 -25.74 -17.51 2.58
N GLN A 87 -26.68 -18.43 2.76
CA GLN A 87 -27.77 -18.28 3.75
C GLN A 87 -27.28 -18.31 5.20
N LEU A 88 -26.17 -18.99 5.48
CA LEU A 88 -25.58 -19.04 6.82
C LEU A 88 -24.81 -17.77 7.19
N VAL A 89 -24.52 -16.93 6.21
CA VAL A 89 -23.79 -15.68 6.40
C VAL A 89 -24.75 -14.56 6.81
N ALA A 90 -24.29 -13.68 7.70
CA ALA A 90 -25.08 -12.52 8.11
C ALA A 90 -25.41 -11.62 6.92
N THR A 91 -26.63 -11.11 6.86
CA THR A 91 -27.10 -10.29 5.75
C THR A 91 -26.94 -8.82 6.07
N ALA A 92 -26.20 -8.09 5.21
CA ALA A 92 -26.16 -6.64 5.21
C ALA A 92 -27.51 -6.08 4.72
N SER A 93 -28.02 -5.07 5.41
CA SER A 93 -29.27 -4.41 5.02
C SER A 93 -29.04 -3.58 3.78
N CYS A 94 -29.67 -3.97 2.67
CA CYS A 94 -29.73 -3.16 1.46
C CYS A 94 -31.08 -2.45 1.36
N GLU A 95 -31.10 -1.20 0.90
CA GLU A 95 -32.25 -0.31 0.83
C GLU A 95 -33.12 -0.54 -0.43
N HIS A 96 -33.05 -1.75 -1.04
CA HIS A 96 -33.81 -2.06 -2.23
C HIS A 96 -35.16 -2.68 -1.89
N ASP A 97 -36.24 -2.09 -2.37
CA ASP A 97 -37.58 -2.67 -2.25
C ASP A 97 -37.71 -3.96 -3.07
N LYS A 98 -37.08 -3.98 -4.25
CA LYS A 98 -37.03 -5.14 -5.13
C LYS A 98 -35.61 -5.65 -5.26
N VAL A 99 -35.49 -6.96 -5.48
CA VAL A 99 -34.20 -7.60 -5.73
C VAL A 99 -33.59 -7.04 -7.02
N VAL A 100 -32.40 -6.49 -6.91
CA VAL A 100 -31.57 -6.00 -8.02
C VAL A 100 -30.42 -6.99 -8.30
N SER A 101 -29.58 -6.71 -9.30
CA SER A 101 -28.38 -7.53 -9.54
C SER A 101 -27.43 -7.48 -8.33
N ALA A 102 -26.68 -8.58 -8.10
CA ALA A 102 -25.71 -8.60 -7.02
C ALA A 102 -24.67 -7.48 -7.16
N VAL A 103 -24.23 -7.20 -8.39
CA VAL A 103 -23.28 -6.13 -8.71
C VAL A 103 -23.80 -4.77 -8.27
N ASP A 104 -25.02 -4.41 -8.70
CA ASP A 104 -25.62 -3.11 -8.38
C ASP A 104 -25.91 -2.97 -6.88
N CYS A 105 -26.33 -4.06 -6.24
CA CYS A 105 -26.56 -4.09 -4.80
C CYS A 105 -25.26 -3.86 -4.02
N ILE A 106 -24.17 -4.53 -4.39
CA ILE A 106 -22.88 -4.38 -3.72
C ILE A 106 -22.35 -2.95 -3.91
N LEU A 107 -22.45 -2.41 -5.11
CA LEU A 107 -22.04 -1.02 -5.39
C LEU A 107 -22.87 -0.01 -4.57
N SER A 108 -24.17 -0.24 -4.45
CA SER A 108 -25.05 0.60 -3.62
C SER A 108 -24.69 0.52 -2.14
N LEU A 109 -24.41 -0.69 -1.61
CA LEU A 109 -24.00 -0.88 -0.21
C LEU A 109 -22.65 -0.22 0.10
N VAL A 110 -21.73 -0.27 -0.85
CA VAL A 110 -20.41 0.36 -0.73
C VAL A 110 -20.53 1.89 -0.84
N GLY A 111 -21.40 2.38 -1.75
CA GLY A 111 -21.54 3.80 -2.02
C GLY A 111 -20.24 4.46 -2.50
N ASP A 112 -20.24 5.80 -2.58
CA ASP A 112 -19.12 6.55 -3.17
C ASP A 112 -17.84 6.53 -2.33
N LYS A 113 -17.95 6.38 -1.02
CA LYS A 113 -16.83 6.49 -0.06
C LYS A 113 -16.72 5.34 0.92
N ASN A 114 -17.50 4.28 0.73
CA ASN A 114 -17.50 3.12 1.62
C ASN A 114 -17.60 3.51 3.12
N PRO A 115 -18.68 4.15 3.56
CA PRO A 115 -18.81 4.65 4.92
C PRO A 115 -18.77 3.53 5.97
N GLU A 116 -19.23 2.34 5.60
CA GLU A 116 -19.23 1.16 6.46
C GLU A 116 -17.89 0.43 6.51
N HIS A 117 -16.90 0.87 5.73
CA HIS A 117 -15.55 0.28 5.64
C HIS A 117 -15.55 -1.21 5.29
N TYR A 118 -16.35 -1.59 4.30
CA TYR A 118 -16.38 -2.95 3.80
C TYR A 118 -15.11 -3.31 3.03
N PHE A 119 -14.57 -4.50 3.30
CA PHE A 119 -13.74 -5.23 2.35
C PHE A 119 -14.68 -6.00 1.44
N VAL A 120 -14.56 -5.85 0.13
CA VAL A 120 -15.43 -6.56 -0.82
C VAL A 120 -14.69 -7.76 -1.38
N ALA A 121 -15.28 -8.94 -1.22
CA ALA A 121 -14.72 -10.21 -1.71
C ALA A 121 -15.54 -10.71 -2.90
N THR A 122 -14.93 -10.71 -4.09
CA THR A 122 -15.58 -11.12 -5.35
C THR A 122 -14.60 -11.74 -6.34
N GLN A 123 -15.08 -12.63 -7.19
CA GLN A 123 -14.34 -13.17 -8.34
C GLN A 123 -14.72 -12.50 -9.65
N ASP A 124 -15.83 -11.75 -9.65
CA ASP A 124 -16.27 -11.03 -10.83
C ASP A 124 -15.28 -9.92 -11.23
N SER A 125 -14.80 -10.01 -12.47
CA SER A 125 -13.83 -9.05 -13.03
C SER A 125 -14.43 -7.67 -13.23
N ASP A 126 -15.70 -7.59 -13.60
CA ASP A 126 -16.39 -6.35 -13.93
C ASP A 126 -16.74 -5.58 -12.65
N LEU A 127 -17.22 -6.29 -11.63
CA LEU A 127 -17.41 -5.71 -10.30
C LEU A 127 -16.08 -5.21 -9.72
N ARG A 128 -15.02 -6.00 -9.85
CA ARG A 128 -13.67 -5.59 -9.39
C ARG A 128 -13.17 -4.34 -10.12
N ALA A 129 -13.43 -4.22 -11.44
CA ALA A 129 -13.08 -3.04 -12.20
C ALA A 129 -13.79 -1.79 -11.67
N LYS A 130 -15.10 -1.86 -11.46
CA LYS A 130 -15.91 -0.78 -10.88
C LYS A 130 -15.45 -0.39 -9.46
N LEU A 131 -15.19 -1.39 -8.61
CA LEU A 131 -14.72 -1.13 -7.24
C LEU A 131 -13.32 -0.49 -7.17
N ARG A 132 -12.46 -0.66 -8.18
CA ARG A 132 -11.16 0.04 -8.27
C ARG A 132 -11.30 1.54 -8.50
N GLU A 133 -12.40 1.97 -9.09
CA GLU A 133 -12.70 3.38 -9.32
C GLU A 133 -13.21 4.06 -8.06
N VAL A 134 -13.88 3.30 -7.19
CA VAL A 134 -14.35 3.83 -5.90
C VAL A 134 -13.17 3.99 -4.94
N PRO A 135 -12.97 5.18 -4.37
CA PRO A 135 -11.97 5.41 -3.34
C PRO A 135 -12.19 4.50 -2.14
N CYS A 136 -11.45 4.18 -1.29
CA CYS A 136 -11.71 3.52 0.00
C CYS A 136 -12.27 2.08 -0.06
N VAL A 137 -12.15 1.36 -1.18
CA VAL A 137 -12.67 -0.02 -1.28
C VAL A 137 -11.53 -1.02 -1.49
N PRO A 138 -11.14 -1.77 -0.46
CA PRO A 138 -10.24 -2.91 -0.63
C PRO A 138 -10.97 -4.11 -1.21
N VAL A 139 -10.41 -4.69 -2.28
CA VAL A 139 -10.97 -5.83 -2.98
C VAL A 139 -10.19 -7.10 -2.65
N ILE A 140 -10.91 -8.16 -2.29
CA ILE A 140 -10.39 -9.49 -2.02
C ILE A 140 -10.84 -10.42 -3.15
N TYR A 141 -9.94 -11.27 -3.62
CA TYR A 141 -10.24 -12.30 -4.61
C TYR A 141 -9.47 -13.58 -4.33
N GLY A 142 -9.93 -14.68 -4.86
CA GLY A 142 -9.26 -15.96 -4.77
C GLY A 142 -8.49 -16.28 -6.05
N LEU A 143 -7.39 -16.98 -5.91
CA LEU A 143 -6.66 -17.57 -7.02
C LEU A 143 -6.21 -18.97 -6.61
N LYS A 144 -6.83 -19.98 -7.24
CA LYS A 144 -6.65 -21.37 -6.80
C LYS A 144 -6.91 -21.48 -5.30
N ASN A 145 -6.08 -22.17 -4.57
CA ASN A 145 -6.22 -22.42 -3.12
C ASN A 145 -5.64 -21.28 -2.25
N SER A 146 -5.71 -20.04 -2.70
CA SER A 146 -5.18 -18.91 -1.93
C SER A 146 -5.99 -17.65 -2.15
N LEU A 147 -6.17 -16.88 -1.07
CA LEU A 147 -6.81 -15.57 -1.11
C LEU A 147 -5.78 -14.46 -1.30
N PHE A 148 -6.20 -13.40 -1.95
CA PHE A 148 -5.40 -12.22 -2.25
C PHE A 148 -6.21 -10.95 -1.98
N ILE A 149 -5.51 -9.90 -1.58
CA ILE A 149 -6.05 -8.55 -1.55
C ILE A 149 -5.38 -7.74 -2.66
N GLU A 150 -6.18 -7.01 -3.42
CA GLU A 150 -5.68 -6.16 -4.49
C GLU A 150 -4.86 -5.00 -3.96
N GLN A 151 -3.87 -4.58 -4.75
CA GLN A 151 -3.13 -3.34 -4.45
C GLN A 151 -4.05 -2.14 -4.70
N PRO A 152 -3.99 -1.11 -3.85
CA PRO A 152 -4.75 0.11 -4.10
C PRO A 152 -4.48 0.65 -5.50
N SER A 153 -5.53 1.03 -6.21
CA SER A 153 -5.41 1.62 -7.55
C SER A 153 -4.66 2.95 -7.51
N VAL A 154 -4.27 3.45 -8.67
CA VAL A 154 -3.64 4.78 -8.78
C VAL A 154 -4.59 5.85 -8.28
N GLN A 155 -5.88 5.76 -8.65
CA GLN A 155 -6.93 6.69 -8.23
C GLN A 155 -7.13 6.67 -6.72
N GLN A 156 -7.19 5.49 -6.10
CA GLN A 156 -7.31 5.36 -4.64
C GLN A 156 -6.12 5.98 -3.89
N ARG A 157 -4.91 5.84 -4.41
CA ARG A 157 -3.71 6.47 -3.82
C ARG A 157 -3.73 7.98 -3.98
N GLN A 158 -4.11 8.48 -5.15
CA GLN A 158 -4.25 9.91 -5.40
C GLN A 158 -5.30 10.53 -4.50
N PHE A 159 -6.46 9.86 -4.36
CA PHE A 159 -7.51 10.31 -3.45
C PHE A 159 -7.00 10.38 -1.99
N ALA A 160 -6.28 9.37 -1.52
CA ALA A 160 -5.69 9.37 -0.18
C ALA A 160 -4.70 10.52 0.02
N GLN A 161 -3.87 10.82 -0.98
CA GLN A 161 -2.94 11.95 -0.94
C GLN A 161 -3.67 13.30 -0.88
N LEU A 162 -4.67 13.49 -1.72
CA LEU A 162 -5.47 14.71 -1.74
C LEU A 162 -6.25 14.94 -0.43
N ASP A 163 -6.76 13.86 0.17
CA ASP A 163 -7.46 13.94 1.45
C ASP A 163 -6.49 14.28 2.59
N GLU A 164 -5.30 13.72 2.57
CA GLU A 164 -4.24 14.05 3.54
C GLU A 164 -3.74 15.49 3.37
N GLU A 165 -3.54 15.94 2.13
CA GLU A 165 -3.19 17.34 1.85
C GLU A 165 -4.26 18.31 2.37
N LYS A 166 -5.55 17.99 2.18
CA LYS A 166 -6.65 18.80 2.73
C LYS A 166 -6.64 18.86 4.25
N ARG A 167 -6.28 17.77 4.93
CA ARG A 167 -6.16 17.74 6.40
C ARG A 167 -5.00 18.56 6.92
N ILE A 168 -3.89 18.59 6.17
CA ILE A 168 -2.68 19.34 6.54
C ILE A 168 -2.87 20.83 6.25
N HIS A 169 -3.58 21.18 5.18
CA HIS A 169 -3.86 22.55 4.84
C HIS A 169 -4.92 23.12 5.80
N MET A 170 -4.43 23.93 6.73
CA MET A 170 -5.27 24.73 7.60
C MET A 170 -6.15 25.67 6.78
N GLU A 171 -7.45 25.67 7.00
CA GLU A 171 -8.34 26.62 6.34
C GLU A 171 -7.89 28.06 6.59
N LYS A 172 -8.00 28.92 5.56
CA LYS A 172 -7.63 30.34 5.68
C LYS A 172 -8.34 31.04 6.83
N SER A 173 -9.54 30.57 7.20
CA SER A 173 -10.34 31.04 8.34
C SER A 173 -9.67 30.72 9.67
N GLU A 174 -9.13 29.51 9.84
CA GLU A 174 -8.42 29.05 11.05
C GLU A 174 -7.07 29.74 11.18
N PHE A 175 -6.33 29.87 10.09
CA PHE A 175 -5.08 30.63 10.07
C PHE A 175 -5.30 32.08 10.50
N LYS A 176 -6.39 32.72 10.04
CA LYS A 176 -6.76 34.09 10.44
C LYS A 176 -7.14 34.18 11.90
N LYS A 177 -7.82 33.16 12.46
CA LYS A 177 -8.15 33.08 13.90
C LYS A 177 -6.90 32.95 14.75
N LEU A 178 -5.96 32.10 14.35
CA LEU A 178 -4.66 31.91 15.02
C LEU A 178 -3.80 33.18 14.99
N LEU A 179 -3.77 33.88 13.84
CA LEU A 179 -3.09 35.16 13.74
C LEU A 179 -3.74 36.21 14.65
N LYS A 180 -5.06 36.28 14.74
CA LYS A 180 -5.76 37.17 15.68
C LYS A 180 -5.47 36.83 17.14
N ALA A 181 -5.56 35.54 17.52
CA ALA A 181 -5.24 35.09 18.87
C ALA A 181 -3.79 35.41 19.27
N SER A 182 -2.84 35.29 18.31
CA SER A 182 -1.44 35.66 18.56
C SER A 182 -1.17 37.16 18.62
N SER A 183 -2.04 37.98 18.02
CA SER A 183 -1.97 39.45 18.11
C SER A 183 -2.66 40.01 19.39
N GLU A 184 -3.72 39.36 19.85
CA GLU A 184 -4.45 39.75 21.06
C GLU A 184 -3.73 39.39 22.37
N GLY A 185 -2.79 38.41 22.32
CA GLY A 185 -1.93 38.06 23.46
C GLY A 185 -0.78 39.02 23.70
N LYS A 186 -0.64 40.11 22.92
CA LYS A 186 0.42 41.13 23.10
C LYS A 186 0.00 42.46 23.68
N THR A 187 -1.28 42.60 24.04
CA THR A 187 -1.78 43.86 24.64
C THR A 187 -2.36 43.64 26.02
N SER A 188 -1.53 43.36 27.00
CA SER A 188 -1.76 43.79 28.37
C SER A 188 -0.54 43.53 29.28
N VAL A 189 0.50 44.34 29.16
CA VAL A 189 1.31 44.71 30.30
C VAL A 189 1.71 46.16 30.10
N ASN A 190 0.87 47.04 30.67
CA ASN A 190 1.24 48.42 30.83
C ASN A 190 1.81 48.57 32.23
N GLY A 191 2.99 49.17 32.36
CA GLY A 191 3.40 49.70 33.64
C GLY A 191 4.86 49.46 34.02
N ASN A 192 5.62 50.51 33.77
CA ASN A 192 6.86 50.95 34.45
C ASN A 192 8.21 50.30 34.11
N ALA A 193 9.03 51.13 33.51
CA ALA A 193 10.44 50.97 33.17
C ALA A 193 11.37 51.12 34.39
N PRO A 194 12.70 51.05 34.26
CA PRO A 194 13.57 50.53 33.20
C PRO A 194 14.58 49.46 33.71
N GLY A 195 14.75 48.44 33.00
CA GLY A 195 15.80 47.44 33.29
C GLY A 195 16.10 46.67 32.04
N VAL A 196 17.33 46.74 31.66
CA VAL A 196 18.02 46.11 30.53
C VAL A 196 17.39 44.77 30.14
N ALA A 197 16.79 44.69 28.95
CA ALA A 197 16.24 43.47 28.39
C ALA A 197 17.38 42.56 27.96
N GLU A 198 17.75 41.64 28.83
CA GLU A 198 18.51 40.43 28.39
C GLU A 198 17.64 39.64 27.47
N LYS A 199 18.00 39.66 26.16
CA LYS A 199 17.53 38.73 25.19
C LYS A 199 17.97 37.33 25.63
N SER A 200 17.06 36.52 26.11
CA SER A 200 17.29 35.11 26.36
C SER A 200 17.65 34.44 25.04
N LYS A 201 18.93 34.37 24.75
CA LYS A 201 19.50 33.56 23.68
C LYS A 201 19.29 32.12 24.11
N PHE A 202 18.25 31.46 23.58
CA PHE A 202 18.21 30.00 23.56
C PHE A 202 19.50 29.51 22.92
N LYS A 203 20.47 29.15 23.70
CA LYS A 203 21.68 28.45 23.27
C LYS A 203 21.20 27.09 22.77
N ARG A 204 21.01 26.95 21.44
CA ARG A 204 20.93 25.64 20.82
C ARG A 204 22.21 24.91 21.22
N ASN A 205 22.08 23.87 22.05
CA ASN A 205 23.17 22.97 22.35
C ASN A 205 23.67 22.42 21.01
N ARG A 206 24.79 22.94 20.53
CA ARG A 206 25.47 22.37 19.38
C ARG A 206 25.78 20.93 19.74
N ALA A 207 25.33 20.00 18.91
CA ALA A 207 25.63 18.59 19.03
C ALA A 207 27.18 18.47 19.19
N LYS A 208 27.64 18.01 20.36
CA LYS A 208 29.04 17.69 20.60
C LYS A 208 29.41 16.54 19.69
N GLY A 209 30.03 16.81 18.54
CA GLY A 209 30.65 15.86 17.67
C GLY A 209 29.85 14.62 17.24
N PRO A 210 30.26 13.90 16.22
CA PRO A 210 29.60 12.67 15.84
C PRO A 210 29.79 11.60 16.93
N ASN A 211 28.71 10.85 17.19
CA ASN A 211 28.72 9.75 18.17
C ASN A 211 29.91 8.80 17.90
N PRO A 212 30.79 8.55 18.92
CA PRO A 212 31.97 7.71 18.75
C PRO A 212 31.70 6.31 18.22
N LEU A 213 30.48 5.80 18.45
CA LEU A 213 30.03 4.49 17.95
C LEU A 213 29.63 4.50 16.47
N SER A 214 29.44 5.68 15.87
CA SER A 214 29.05 5.83 14.47
C SER A 214 30.20 6.11 13.53
N CYS A 215 31.40 6.40 14.04
CA CYS A 215 32.57 6.71 13.23
C CYS A 215 33.34 5.45 12.86
N LYS A 216 33.28 5.04 11.59
CA LYS A 216 34.23 4.05 11.05
C LYS A 216 35.65 4.63 11.17
N LYS A 217 36.55 3.95 11.88
CA LYS A 217 37.98 4.29 11.98
C LYS A 217 38.54 4.41 10.55
N LYS A 218 38.96 5.62 10.16
CA LYS A 218 39.69 5.81 8.91
C LYS A 218 41.07 5.16 9.09
N LYS A 219 41.42 4.23 8.18
CA LYS A 219 42.79 3.70 8.08
C LYS A 219 43.74 4.85 7.79
N PRO A 220 44.92 4.93 8.44
CA PRO A 220 45.92 5.98 8.16
C PRO A 220 46.42 5.80 6.72
N LYS A 221 46.41 6.89 5.94
CA LYS A 221 47.05 6.95 4.64
C LYS A 221 48.58 7.03 4.87
N PRO A 222 49.41 6.31 4.08
CA PRO A 222 50.85 6.49 4.10
C PRO A 222 51.19 7.90 3.59
N GLN A 223 52.09 8.58 4.31
CA GLN A 223 52.66 9.87 3.91
C GLN A 223 53.60 9.64 2.72
N PRO A 224 53.57 10.50 1.68
CA PRO A 224 54.67 10.59 0.72
C PRO A 224 55.73 11.55 1.25
N SER A 225 56.94 11.07 1.23
CA SER A 225 58.17 11.80 1.51
C SER A 225 58.40 12.95 0.50
N ALA A 226 59.01 14.01 1.03
CA ALA A 226 59.33 15.24 0.30
C ALA A 226 60.36 15.04 -0.80
N ALA A 227 60.12 15.65 -1.97
CA ALA A 227 61.19 16.20 -2.85
C ALA A 227 60.56 17.23 -3.83
N GLN A 228 60.96 18.47 -3.58
CA GLN A 228 61.40 19.55 -4.48
C GLN A 228 60.64 19.94 -5.75
N ASN A 229 60.14 21.20 -5.67
CA ASN A 229 60.24 22.31 -6.65
C ASN A 229 60.18 22.03 -8.15
N GLN A 230 59.24 22.66 -8.85
CA GLN A 230 59.48 23.87 -9.66
C GLN A 230 58.21 24.46 -10.23
N VAL A 231 58.20 25.77 -10.25
CA VAL A 231 57.30 26.76 -10.75
C VAL A 231 57.18 26.66 -12.28
N ILE A 232 55.99 26.82 -12.83
CA ILE A 232 55.74 27.63 -14.05
C ILE A 232 54.27 28.05 -14.10
N ASN A 233 54.05 29.36 -14.14
CA ASN A 233 52.82 30.08 -14.53
C ASN A 233 52.54 29.95 -16.02
N HIS A 234 51.26 30.03 -16.40
CA HIS A 234 50.66 30.84 -17.51
C HIS A 234 49.20 30.44 -17.62
N HIS A 235 48.24 31.23 -17.25
CA HIS A 235 47.63 32.38 -17.91
C HIS A 235 46.83 32.05 -19.17
N TYR A 236 45.57 32.59 -19.15
CA TYR A 236 44.62 33.00 -20.22
C TYR A 236 43.56 32.00 -20.69
N THR A 237 42.34 32.36 -20.36
CA THR A 237 41.22 33.04 -21.08
C THR A 237 40.33 32.15 -21.93
N ALA A 238 39.11 32.20 -21.53
CA ALA A 238 37.81 32.40 -22.22
C ALA A 238 37.68 32.11 -23.73
N LEU A 239 36.58 31.54 -24.12
CA LEU A 239 35.53 31.90 -25.07
C LEU A 239 34.86 30.64 -25.64
N SER A 240 33.56 30.47 -25.34
CA SER A 240 32.42 30.68 -26.26
C SER A 240 32.29 29.82 -27.50
N LEU A 241 31.09 29.22 -27.59
CA LEU A 241 30.22 29.06 -28.79
C LEU A 241 30.43 27.81 -29.68
N ASP A 242 29.41 27.06 -29.70
CA ASP A 242 28.40 26.78 -30.74
C ASP A 242 28.52 25.48 -31.56
N ILE A 243 27.41 24.73 -31.47
CA ILE A 243 26.59 24.19 -32.59
C ILE A 243 27.15 23.05 -33.47
N ARG A 244 26.31 21.97 -33.46
CA ARG A 244 25.86 21.11 -34.57
C ARG A 244 26.33 19.63 -34.64
N LYS A 245 25.27 18.82 -34.54
CA LYS A 245 24.93 17.62 -35.37
C LYS A 245 25.86 16.41 -35.37
N GLY A 246 25.19 15.30 -35.02
CA GLY A 246 25.55 13.89 -35.15
C GLY A 246 26.00 13.43 -36.56
N PRO A 247 26.09 12.16 -36.92
CA PRO A 247 25.49 10.95 -36.33
C PRO A 247 26.43 9.70 -36.31
N LYS A 248 25.90 8.59 -35.66
CA LYS A 248 26.14 7.14 -35.91
C LYS A 248 27.56 6.61 -35.76
N THR A 249 27.81 5.53 -35.05
CA THR A 249 27.60 4.09 -35.28
C THR A 249 28.27 3.24 -34.18
N ASP A 250 27.56 2.16 -33.84
CA ASP A 250 27.99 0.81 -33.48
C ASP A 250 29.15 0.51 -32.51
N GLY A 251 28.84 -0.39 -31.58
CA GLY A 251 29.86 -1.19 -30.90
C GLY A 251 29.41 -1.89 -29.64
N GLU A 252 28.88 -3.07 -29.77
CA GLU A 252 28.58 -4.13 -28.83
C GLU A 252 29.60 -4.30 -27.69
N ALA A 253 29.10 -4.65 -26.48
CA ALA A 253 29.63 -5.76 -25.70
C ALA A 253 28.69 -6.18 -24.57
N LYS A 254 27.95 -7.23 -24.84
CA LYS A 254 27.22 -8.06 -23.87
C LYS A 254 28.19 -8.77 -22.94
N ARG A 255 28.01 -8.65 -21.63
CA ARG A 255 28.52 -9.64 -20.66
C ARG A 255 27.37 -10.38 -20.00
N LYS A 256 27.03 -11.54 -20.56
CA LYS A 256 26.17 -12.57 -19.98
C LYS A 256 26.94 -13.32 -18.87
N ARG A 257 26.41 -13.31 -17.65
CA ARG A 257 26.79 -14.24 -16.60
C ARG A 257 25.95 -15.51 -16.72
N VAL A 258 26.54 -16.56 -17.24
CA VAL A 258 25.98 -17.91 -17.31
C VAL A 258 26.20 -18.62 -15.97
N ARG A 259 25.11 -19.00 -15.32
CA ARG A 259 25.11 -19.89 -14.16
C ARG A 259 25.03 -21.34 -14.65
N LYS A 260 26.15 -22.06 -14.55
CA LYS A 260 26.33 -23.49 -14.85
C LYS A 260 25.54 -24.32 -13.82
N ARG A 261 24.52 -25.04 -14.27
CA ARG A 261 23.82 -26.07 -13.50
C ARG A 261 24.49 -27.42 -13.78
N LYS A 262 25.03 -28.04 -12.72
CA LYS A 262 25.61 -29.38 -12.72
C LYS A 262 24.45 -30.39 -12.73
N ARG A 263 24.33 -31.19 -13.79
CA ARG A 263 23.52 -32.40 -13.86
C ARG A 263 24.40 -33.57 -13.42
N SER A 264 23.94 -34.32 -12.42
CA SER A 264 24.44 -35.67 -12.15
C SER A 264 23.49 -36.68 -12.80
N ALA A 265 24.03 -37.44 -13.70
CA ALA A 265 23.44 -38.64 -14.26
C ALA A 265 23.71 -39.83 -13.29
N LYS A 266 22.75 -40.74 -13.20
CA LYS A 266 22.90 -42.14 -12.78
C LYS A 266 21.72 -42.87 -13.42
N ASP A 267 21.93 -43.49 -14.33
CA ASP A 267 22.28 -44.78 -14.90
C ASP A 267 21.37 -45.93 -14.44
N SER A 268 20.86 -46.49 -15.48
CA SER A 268 20.18 -47.69 -15.85
C SER A 268 20.33 -48.95 -14.96
N SER A 269 19.25 -49.75 -14.91
CA SER A 269 19.23 -51.15 -15.42
C SER A 269 17.84 -51.75 -15.12
N GLN A 270 17.13 -52.15 -16.16
CA GLN A 270 16.68 -53.46 -16.64
C GLN A 270 16.37 -54.54 -15.59
N ALA A 271 15.14 -55.06 -15.68
CA ALA A 271 14.78 -56.48 -15.89
C ALA A 271 13.26 -56.62 -15.86
N GLU A 272 12.63 -56.93 -16.92
CA GLU A 272 11.87 -58.12 -17.37
C GLU A 272 11.45 -59.11 -16.27
N THR A 273 10.18 -59.52 -16.26
CA THR A 273 9.51 -60.76 -16.63
C THR A 273 8.18 -60.81 -15.89
N ALA A 274 7.07 -60.87 -16.61
CA ALA A 274 6.22 -62.00 -16.91
C ALA A 274 5.58 -62.75 -15.70
N SER A 275 4.35 -62.62 -15.56
CA SER A 275 3.25 -63.59 -15.56
C SER A 275 1.93 -62.93 -15.27
#